data_ff1d46b2fe48be05c540ac54873531ae
#
_entry.id   ff1d46b2fe48be05c540ac54873531ae
#
_cell.length_a   1.000
_cell.length_b   1.000
_cell.length_c   1.000
_cell.angle_alpha   90.00
_cell.angle_beta   90.00
_cell.angle_gamma   90.00
#
_symmetry.space_group_name_H-M   'P 1'
#
loop_
_entity.id
_entity.type
_entity.pdbx_description
1 polymer ?
#
loop_
_entity_poly.entity_id
_entity_poly.type
_entity_poly.pdbx_seq_one_letter_code
_entity_poly.pdbx_strand_id
1 'polypeptide(L)'
;MTEQSPENKKSKRKAPHPLFRLLDFAGPYKILTVVGCALSGLHSLLAVMPLVCVWFIMSQFVAVAPQWSEASGAAFYAWLAVGFAVAGVVVYFAALMCTHIAAFRTGNNMRKAATHHLSKVPLGYYDEHSTGELRRVIDGCAGQTESVLAHKFPDFVGALITPVVFVVVMFIFDWAMGLACLVPIAVSFACIWRMMGGGGSDENSSYLTFVSNYQQALNRMNAAATEYVRGMPVVKVFQQTVDSFNAFKEAILQYRDMAHGYSKLCEKPQVVQIVAINSTFAVLVPASILLAGAAGDFASFFTDFLFYVVFSAVTTSMMTKILYASEAAAMAQDAVMRIEGILSTPEMPCCSA
;
A
#
# COMPACT_ATOMS: atom_id res chain seq x y z
N MET A 1 34.34 -40.98 29.94
CA MET A 1 34.73 -39.56 29.84
C MET A 1 34.47 -39.14 28.41
N THR A 2 33.30 -38.62 28.15
CA THR A 2 32.85 -38.12 26.84
C THR A 2 32.80 -36.63 26.93
N GLU A 3 33.72 -35.97 26.24
CA GLU A 3 33.89 -34.54 26.13
C GLU A 3 32.75 -33.96 25.29
N GLN A 4 31.86 -33.20 25.92
CA GLN A 4 30.83 -32.39 25.23
C GLN A 4 31.49 -31.13 24.68
N SER A 5 31.50 -31.00 23.35
CA SER A 5 31.89 -29.81 22.62
C SER A 5 30.87 -28.66 22.89
N PRO A 6 31.29 -27.43 23.16
CA PRO A 6 30.37 -26.33 23.45
C PRO A 6 29.63 -25.88 22.19
N GLU A 7 28.32 -26.10 22.19
CA GLU A 7 27.36 -25.59 21.21
C GLU A 7 27.41 -24.06 21.15
N ASN A 8 27.89 -23.56 20.05
CA ASN A 8 28.01 -22.13 19.72
C ASN A 8 26.59 -21.52 19.58
N LYS A 9 26.10 -20.91 20.66
CA LYS A 9 24.89 -20.07 20.67
C LYS A 9 25.10 -18.86 19.76
N LYS A 10 25.01 -19.04 18.43
CA LYS A 10 24.78 -17.93 17.52
C LYS A 10 23.42 -17.30 17.85
N SER A 11 23.45 -16.15 18.48
CA SER A 11 22.32 -15.25 18.66
C SER A 11 21.48 -15.21 17.39
N LYS A 12 20.24 -15.71 17.44
CA LYS A 12 19.23 -15.53 16.40
C LYS A 12 18.89 -14.04 16.34
N ARG A 13 19.70 -13.25 15.63
CA ARG A 13 19.25 -11.92 15.17
C ARG A 13 17.98 -12.15 14.36
N LYS A 14 16.85 -11.64 14.82
CA LYS A 14 15.60 -11.61 14.03
C LYS A 14 15.97 -11.10 12.65
N ALA A 15 15.71 -11.89 11.62
CA ALA A 15 15.93 -11.47 10.24
C ALA A 15 15.20 -10.13 10.03
N PRO A 16 15.85 -9.11 9.44
CA PRO A 16 15.22 -7.83 9.21
C PRO A 16 13.98 -8.03 8.33
N HIS A 17 12.97 -7.20 8.57
CA HIS A 17 11.71 -7.26 7.82
C HIS A 17 12.01 -7.22 6.31
N PRO A 18 11.34 -8.03 5.46
CA PRO A 18 11.64 -8.15 4.03
C PRO A 18 11.73 -6.81 3.28
N LEU A 19 10.96 -5.81 3.69
CA LEU A 19 11.01 -4.46 3.13
C LEU A 19 12.37 -3.77 3.32
N PHE A 20 13.07 -4.03 4.43
CA PHE A 20 14.41 -3.47 4.64
C PHE A 20 15.46 -4.17 3.77
N ARG A 21 15.24 -5.45 3.41
CA ARG A 21 16.12 -6.18 2.49
C ARG A 21 16.06 -5.63 1.07
N LEU A 22 14.91 -5.05 0.64
CA LEU A 22 14.85 -4.30 -0.62
C LEU A 22 15.87 -3.16 -0.66
N LEU A 23 16.05 -2.47 0.46
CA LEU A 23 17.02 -1.38 0.56
C LEU A 23 18.48 -1.85 0.49
N ASP A 24 18.77 -3.13 0.81
CA ASP A 24 20.11 -3.68 0.66
C ASP A 24 20.49 -3.77 -0.83
N PHE A 25 19.53 -4.14 -1.71
CA PHE A 25 19.73 -4.12 -3.16
C PHE A 25 19.85 -2.69 -3.74
N ALA A 26 19.33 -1.68 -3.05
CA ALA A 26 19.45 -0.28 -3.48
C ALA A 26 20.90 0.24 -3.39
N GLY A 27 21.74 -0.35 -2.53
CA GLY A 27 23.12 0.09 -2.34
C GLY A 27 23.20 1.58 -1.96
N PRO A 28 24.00 2.40 -2.68
CA PRO A 28 24.13 3.84 -2.39
C PRO A 28 22.83 4.63 -2.65
N TYR A 29 21.94 4.11 -3.49
CA TYR A 29 20.68 4.78 -3.85
C TYR A 29 19.60 4.70 -2.75
N LYS A 30 19.83 3.96 -1.66
CA LYS A 30 18.96 3.96 -0.48
C LYS A 30 18.71 5.37 0.09
N ILE A 31 19.69 6.27 -0.03
CA ILE A 31 19.56 7.66 0.41
C ILE A 31 18.46 8.37 -0.40
N LEU A 32 18.41 8.16 -1.74
CA LEU A 32 17.38 8.74 -2.58
C LEU A 32 15.98 8.22 -2.19
N THR A 33 15.85 6.93 -1.84
CA THR A 33 14.58 6.40 -1.34
C THR A 33 14.15 7.09 -0.06
N VAL A 34 15.07 7.27 0.90
CA VAL A 34 14.78 7.96 2.17
C VAL A 34 14.42 9.43 1.93
N VAL A 35 15.15 10.14 1.08
CA VAL A 35 14.86 11.54 0.72
C VAL A 35 13.50 11.63 0.04
N GLY A 36 13.19 10.74 -0.91
CA GLY A 36 11.89 10.70 -1.58
C GLY A 36 10.75 10.44 -0.60
N CYS A 37 10.92 9.54 0.36
CA CYS A 37 9.96 9.29 1.44
C CYS A 37 9.77 10.53 2.34
N ALA A 38 10.85 11.21 2.71
CA ALA A 38 10.77 12.43 3.51
C ALA A 38 10.04 13.56 2.77
N LEU A 39 10.32 13.74 1.47
CA LEU A 39 9.60 14.70 0.61
C LEU A 39 8.12 14.33 0.45
N SER A 40 7.78 13.04 0.36
CA SER A 40 6.39 12.59 0.34
C SER A 40 5.67 12.90 1.65
N GLY A 41 6.35 12.77 2.79
CA GLY A 41 5.84 13.21 4.09
C GLY A 41 5.60 14.71 4.13
N LEU A 42 6.52 15.52 3.62
CA LEU A 42 6.36 16.98 3.50
C LEU A 42 5.20 17.35 2.57
N HIS A 43 5.06 16.64 1.43
CA HIS A 43 3.89 16.80 0.57
C HIS A 43 2.58 16.55 1.30
N SER A 44 2.51 15.52 2.16
CA SER A 44 1.31 15.22 2.95
C SER A 44 0.92 16.37 3.90
N LEU A 45 1.89 17.08 4.46
CA LEU A 45 1.65 18.30 5.25
C LEU A 45 1.14 19.43 4.36
N LEU A 46 1.82 19.70 3.25
CA LEU A 46 1.45 20.77 2.32
C LEU A 46 0.06 20.55 1.69
N ALA A 47 -0.34 19.31 1.47
CA ALA A 47 -1.64 18.96 0.90
C ALA A 47 -2.83 19.30 1.81
N VAL A 48 -2.62 19.42 3.12
CA VAL A 48 -3.66 19.83 4.09
C VAL A 48 -3.76 21.35 4.21
N MET A 49 -2.69 22.10 3.92
CA MET A 49 -2.67 23.56 4.08
C MET A 49 -3.73 24.33 3.26
N PRO A 50 -4.04 23.95 2.00
CA PRO A 50 -5.15 24.58 1.27
C PRO A 50 -6.49 24.49 1.99
N LEU A 51 -6.77 23.37 2.68
CA LEU A 51 -8.01 23.21 3.46
C LEU A 51 -8.05 24.14 4.67
N VAL A 52 -6.91 24.32 5.33
CA VAL A 52 -6.77 25.32 6.42
C VAL A 52 -7.02 26.73 5.88
N CYS A 53 -6.48 27.07 4.71
CA CYS A 53 -6.75 28.35 4.05
C CYS A 53 -8.24 28.53 3.73
N VAL A 54 -8.94 27.46 3.32
CA VAL A 54 -10.39 27.50 3.10
C VAL A 54 -11.14 27.88 4.39
N TRP A 55 -10.72 27.36 5.54
CA TRP A 55 -11.30 27.77 6.82
C TRP A 55 -11.15 29.29 7.06
N PHE A 56 -9.95 29.84 6.83
CA PHE A 56 -9.74 31.29 6.95
C PHE A 56 -10.59 32.11 5.97
N ILE A 57 -10.77 31.61 4.73
CA ILE A 57 -11.68 32.25 3.76
C ILE A 57 -13.12 32.24 4.28
N MET A 58 -13.58 31.10 4.76
CA MET A 58 -14.94 30.94 5.29
C MET A 58 -15.17 31.85 6.51
N SER A 59 -14.20 31.93 7.42
CA SER A 59 -14.27 32.79 8.60
C SER A 59 -14.40 34.27 8.22
N GLN A 60 -13.67 34.73 7.19
CA GLN A 60 -13.79 36.09 6.67
C GLN A 60 -15.21 36.38 6.11
N PHE A 61 -15.76 35.46 5.33
CA PHE A 61 -17.11 35.62 4.78
C PHE A 61 -18.19 35.59 5.85
N VAL A 62 -18.11 34.71 6.82
CA VAL A 62 -19.07 34.61 7.91
C VAL A 62 -19.02 35.87 8.78
N ALA A 63 -17.83 36.43 9.05
CA ALA A 63 -17.67 37.63 9.89
C ALA A 63 -18.27 38.88 9.27
N VAL A 64 -18.29 39.01 7.93
CA VAL A 64 -18.81 40.21 7.24
C VAL A 64 -20.21 40.03 6.66
N ALA A 65 -20.82 38.86 6.86
CA ALA A 65 -22.16 38.59 6.32
C ALA A 65 -23.21 39.63 6.84
N PRO A 66 -24.08 40.17 5.96
CA PRO A 66 -24.29 39.88 4.54
C PRO A 66 -23.45 40.71 3.54
N GLN A 67 -22.51 41.54 4.00
CA GLN A 67 -21.70 42.45 3.16
C GLN A 67 -20.46 41.74 2.59
N TRP A 68 -20.65 40.74 1.73
CA TRP A 68 -19.59 39.88 1.18
C TRP A 68 -18.45 40.63 0.49
N SER A 69 -18.70 41.87 -0.02
CA SER A 69 -17.69 42.72 -0.65
C SER A 69 -16.61 43.22 0.32
N GLU A 70 -16.87 43.18 1.63
CA GLU A 70 -15.95 43.67 2.65
C GLU A 70 -14.95 42.58 3.12
N ALA A 71 -15.06 41.35 2.60
CA ALA A 71 -14.16 40.24 2.90
C ALA A 71 -12.79 40.40 2.21
N SER A 72 -12.07 41.50 2.52
CA SER A 72 -10.81 41.88 1.85
C SER A 72 -9.66 40.89 2.07
N GLY A 73 -9.67 40.12 3.16
CA GLY A 73 -8.66 39.11 3.49
C GLY A 73 -8.82 37.80 2.72
N ALA A 74 -10.01 37.50 2.19
CA ALA A 74 -10.32 36.22 1.54
C ALA A 74 -9.43 35.97 0.31
N ALA A 75 -9.15 37.01 -0.49
CA ALA A 75 -8.28 36.92 -1.67
C ALA A 75 -6.83 36.52 -1.30
N PHE A 76 -6.30 37.01 -0.19
CA PHE A 76 -4.97 36.64 0.28
C PHE A 76 -4.89 35.16 0.61
N TYR A 77 -5.86 34.63 1.38
CA TYR A 77 -5.89 33.21 1.74
C TYR A 77 -6.17 32.31 0.53
N ALA A 78 -6.93 32.78 -0.46
CA ALA A 78 -7.16 32.07 -1.72
C ALA A 78 -5.84 31.90 -2.51
N TRP A 79 -5.05 32.96 -2.66
CA TRP A 79 -3.73 32.87 -3.30
C TRP A 79 -2.75 32.03 -2.50
N LEU A 80 -2.80 32.11 -1.17
CA LEU A 80 -1.99 31.29 -0.29
C LEU A 80 -2.33 29.79 -0.45
N ALA A 81 -3.63 29.45 -0.56
CA ALA A 81 -4.06 28.08 -0.82
C ALA A 81 -3.51 27.55 -2.15
N VAL A 82 -3.57 28.37 -3.22
CA VAL A 82 -2.97 28.03 -4.51
C VAL A 82 -1.46 27.84 -4.37
N GLY A 83 -0.79 28.72 -3.64
CA GLY A 83 0.65 28.62 -3.38
C GLY A 83 1.02 27.30 -2.69
N PHE A 84 0.30 26.90 -1.66
CA PHE A 84 0.50 25.61 -0.99
C PHE A 84 0.18 24.42 -1.88
N ALA A 85 -0.85 24.49 -2.70
CA ALA A 85 -1.18 23.43 -3.64
C ALA A 85 -0.08 23.23 -4.69
N VAL A 86 0.42 24.32 -5.27
CA VAL A 86 1.53 24.28 -6.25
C VAL A 86 2.82 23.77 -5.58
N ALA A 87 3.17 24.29 -4.41
CA ALA A 87 4.33 23.83 -3.65
C ALA A 87 4.23 22.34 -3.33
N GLY A 88 3.06 21.87 -2.93
CA GLY A 88 2.78 20.46 -2.68
C GLY A 88 3.03 19.59 -3.92
N VAL A 89 2.54 20.01 -5.09
CA VAL A 89 2.77 19.28 -6.35
C VAL A 89 4.25 19.24 -6.72
N VAL A 90 4.96 20.35 -6.58
CA VAL A 90 6.41 20.42 -6.88
C VAL A 90 7.20 19.50 -5.96
N VAL A 91 6.90 19.53 -4.66
CA VAL A 91 7.56 18.66 -3.66
C VAL A 91 7.25 17.18 -3.94
N TYR A 92 6.02 16.83 -4.29
CA TYR A 92 5.65 15.46 -4.65
C TYR A 92 6.35 14.99 -5.91
N PHE A 93 6.43 15.85 -6.93
CA PHE A 93 7.20 15.55 -8.14
C PHE A 93 8.67 15.26 -7.82
N ALA A 94 9.31 16.10 -6.99
CA ALA A 94 10.68 15.87 -6.55
C ALA A 94 10.82 14.55 -5.76
N ALA A 95 9.84 14.22 -4.91
CA ALA A 95 9.80 12.95 -4.20
C ALA A 95 9.78 11.76 -5.16
N LEU A 96 8.88 11.79 -6.15
CA LEU A 96 8.76 10.75 -7.18
C LEU A 96 10.03 10.63 -8.02
N MET A 97 10.66 11.72 -8.42
CA MET A 97 11.93 11.67 -9.16
C MET A 97 13.02 10.93 -8.37
N CYS A 98 13.16 11.23 -7.07
CA CYS A 98 14.12 10.55 -6.20
C CYS A 98 13.81 9.04 -6.10
N THR A 99 12.55 8.68 -5.87
CA THR A 99 12.14 7.28 -5.70
C THR A 99 12.21 6.49 -7.00
N HIS A 100 11.88 7.08 -8.16
CA HIS A 100 12.02 6.43 -9.47
C HIS A 100 13.47 6.10 -9.80
N ILE A 101 14.41 7.04 -9.59
CA ILE A 101 15.84 6.80 -9.82
C ILE A 101 16.32 5.67 -8.92
N ALA A 102 15.97 5.68 -7.63
CA ALA A 102 16.32 4.62 -6.70
C ALA A 102 15.71 3.27 -7.11
N ALA A 103 14.44 3.25 -7.53
CA ALA A 103 13.70 2.06 -7.92
C ALA A 103 14.33 1.37 -9.13
N PHE A 104 14.61 2.10 -10.21
CA PHE A 104 15.25 1.55 -11.41
C PHE A 104 16.65 0.99 -11.11
N ARG A 105 17.42 1.69 -10.26
CA ARG A 105 18.75 1.19 -9.86
C ARG A 105 18.65 -0.07 -9.01
N THR A 106 17.69 -0.12 -8.09
CA THR A 106 17.46 -1.31 -7.24
C THR A 106 17.03 -2.51 -8.07
N GLY A 107 16.05 -2.36 -8.97
CA GLY A 107 15.61 -3.43 -9.86
C GLY A 107 16.73 -3.94 -10.74
N ASN A 108 17.57 -3.05 -11.29
CA ASN A 108 18.72 -3.45 -12.09
C ASN A 108 19.79 -4.19 -11.26
N ASN A 109 20.06 -3.73 -10.03
CA ASN A 109 20.98 -4.43 -9.12
C ASN A 109 20.43 -5.82 -8.73
N MET A 110 19.14 -5.95 -8.52
CA MET A 110 18.47 -7.21 -8.24
C MET A 110 18.61 -8.20 -9.41
N ARG A 111 18.38 -7.75 -10.66
CA ARG A 111 18.61 -8.55 -11.87
C ARG A 111 20.06 -9.00 -11.97
N LYS A 112 21.02 -8.09 -11.76
CA LYS A 112 22.45 -8.40 -11.79
C LYS A 112 22.83 -9.40 -10.72
N ALA A 113 22.38 -9.24 -9.49
CA ALA A 113 22.68 -10.15 -8.39
C ALA A 113 22.15 -11.56 -8.70
N ALA A 114 20.89 -11.68 -9.12
CA ALA A 114 20.29 -12.97 -9.47
C ALA A 114 21.00 -13.65 -10.65
N THR A 115 21.29 -12.91 -11.74
CA THR A 115 21.97 -13.46 -12.91
C THR A 115 23.41 -13.89 -12.58
N HIS A 116 24.13 -13.07 -11.80
CA HIS A 116 25.48 -13.41 -11.36
C HIS A 116 25.50 -14.66 -10.46
N HIS A 117 24.54 -14.77 -9.54
CA HIS A 117 24.40 -15.96 -8.69
C HIS A 117 24.10 -17.21 -9.54
N LEU A 118 23.14 -17.11 -10.46
CA LEU A 118 22.78 -18.22 -11.36
C LEU A 118 23.98 -18.70 -12.18
N SER A 119 24.92 -17.83 -12.60
CA SER A 119 26.12 -18.26 -13.33
C SER A 119 27.05 -19.17 -12.53
N LYS A 120 26.85 -19.29 -11.22
CA LYS A 120 27.65 -20.12 -10.30
C LYS A 120 26.90 -21.33 -9.76
N VAL A 121 25.62 -21.47 -10.08
CA VAL A 121 24.80 -22.61 -9.62
C VAL A 121 25.12 -23.87 -10.44
N PRO A 122 25.05 -25.08 -9.85
CA PRO A 122 25.28 -26.37 -10.58
C PRO A 122 24.30 -26.55 -11.74
N LEU A 123 24.77 -27.21 -12.82
CA LEU A 123 23.96 -27.44 -14.01
C LEU A 123 22.67 -28.21 -13.73
N GLY A 124 22.65 -29.14 -12.77
CA GLY A 124 21.45 -29.88 -12.37
C GLY A 124 20.29 -28.98 -11.90
N TYR A 125 20.56 -27.74 -11.45
CA TYR A 125 19.52 -26.78 -11.14
C TYR A 125 18.69 -26.40 -12.36
N TYR A 126 19.31 -26.35 -13.54
CA TYR A 126 18.65 -26.00 -14.80
C TYR A 126 17.84 -27.15 -15.40
N ASP A 127 18.06 -28.39 -14.92
CA ASP A 127 17.23 -29.53 -15.29
C ASP A 127 15.84 -29.46 -14.59
N GLU A 128 15.80 -28.88 -13.37
CA GLU A 128 14.59 -28.73 -12.59
C GLU A 128 13.86 -27.40 -12.88
N HIS A 129 14.59 -26.36 -13.31
CA HIS A 129 14.07 -25.00 -13.51
C HIS A 129 14.28 -24.54 -14.95
N SER A 130 13.20 -24.31 -15.67
CA SER A 130 13.29 -23.83 -17.04
C SER A 130 13.83 -22.39 -17.11
N THR A 131 14.62 -22.08 -18.15
CA THR A 131 15.17 -20.73 -18.39
C THR A 131 14.06 -19.68 -18.49
N GLY A 132 12.90 -20.04 -19.06
CA GLY A 132 11.72 -19.16 -19.14
C GLY A 132 11.12 -18.85 -17.79
N GLU A 133 11.09 -19.81 -16.87
CA GLU A 133 10.65 -19.64 -15.50
C GLU A 133 11.58 -18.72 -14.72
N LEU A 134 12.87 -19.00 -14.76
CA LEU A 134 13.89 -18.19 -14.08
C LEU A 134 13.85 -16.73 -14.56
N ARG A 135 13.78 -16.51 -15.87
CA ARG A 135 13.64 -15.17 -16.45
C ARG A 135 12.36 -14.47 -15.95
N ARG A 136 11.23 -15.18 -15.92
CA ARG A 136 9.95 -14.63 -15.44
C ARG A 136 10.04 -14.23 -13.98
N VAL A 137 10.69 -15.05 -13.12
CA VAL A 137 10.87 -14.73 -11.71
C VAL A 137 11.77 -13.51 -11.56
N ILE A 138 12.92 -13.46 -12.22
CA ILE A 138 13.89 -12.37 -12.10
C ILE A 138 13.29 -11.04 -12.62
N ASP A 139 12.76 -11.01 -13.84
CA ASP A 139 12.20 -9.81 -14.45
C ASP A 139 10.91 -9.38 -13.74
N GLY A 140 10.05 -10.33 -13.35
CA GLY A 140 8.81 -10.07 -12.64
C GLY A 140 9.05 -9.48 -11.25
N CYS A 141 9.95 -10.09 -10.47
CA CYS A 141 10.27 -9.59 -9.13
C CYS A 141 10.99 -8.25 -9.18
N ALA A 142 11.90 -8.03 -10.13
CA ALA A 142 12.56 -6.75 -10.31
C ALA A 142 11.56 -5.67 -10.70
N GLY A 143 10.62 -5.94 -11.62
CA GLY A 143 9.57 -5.00 -12.02
C GLY A 143 8.60 -4.68 -10.87
N GLN A 144 8.21 -5.68 -10.08
CA GLN A 144 7.41 -5.45 -8.86
C GLN A 144 8.15 -4.56 -7.86
N THR A 145 9.44 -4.83 -7.64
CA THR A 145 10.30 -4.02 -6.76
C THR A 145 10.41 -2.58 -7.26
N GLU A 146 10.60 -2.38 -8.58
CA GLU A 146 10.62 -1.06 -9.20
C GLU A 146 9.31 -0.30 -8.92
N SER A 147 8.15 -0.94 -9.16
CA SER A 147 6.83 -0.34 -8.91
C SER A 147 6.62 -0.01 -7.44
N VAL A 148 7.01 -0.90 -6.54
CA VAL A 148 6.86 -0.69 -5.10
C VAL A 148 7.72 0.47 -4.60
N LEU A 149 9.00 0.51 -4.96
CA LEU A 149 9.92 1.58 -4.52
C LEU A 149 9.58 2.92 -5.15
N ALA A 150 9.16 2.94 -6.44
CA ALA A 150 8.86 4.18 -7.15
C ALA A 150 7.60 4.87 -6.63
N HIS A 151 6.53 4.11 -6.39
CA HIS A 151 5.21 4.65 -6.11
C HIS A 151 4.71 4.31 -4.71
N LYS A 152 4.82 3.03 -4.32
CA LYS A 152 4.15 2.53 -3.11
C LYS A 152 4.86 2.94 -1.81
N PHE A 153 6.18 3.07 -1.82
CA PHE A 153 6.93 3.55 -0.65
C PHE A 153 6.61 5.01 -0.28
N PRO A 154 6.63 5.98 -1.24
CA PRO A 154 6.18 7.34 -0.97
C PRO A 154 4.73 7.39 -0.50
N ASP A 155 3.84 6.63 -1.15
CA ASP A 155 2.43 6.56 -0.79
C ASP A 155 2.22 5.98 0.61
N PHE A 156 3.02 4.98 1.01
CA PHE A 156 2.99 4.40 2.35
C PHE A 156 3.35 5.43 3.43
N VAL A 157 4.38 6.24 3.19
CA VAL A 157 4.74 7.33 4.12
C VAL A 157 3.62 8.36 4.19
N GLY A 158 3.03 8.74 3.06
CA GLY A 158 1.86 9.61 3.01
C GLY A 158 0.66 9.02 3.76
N ALA A 159 0.41 7.71 3.60
CA ALA A 159 -0.67 7.00 4.28
C ALA A 159 -0.49 6.93 5.81
N LEU A 160 0.75 7.01 6.32
CA LEU A 160 1.03 7.08 7.76
C LEU A 160 0.93 8.51 8.30
N ILE A 161 1.46 9.49 7.56
CA ILE A 161 1.54 10.89 8.02
C ILE A 161 0.18 11.58 7.88
N THR A 162 -0.53 11.37 6.77
CA THR A 162 -1.80 12.06 6.51
C THR A 162 -2.84 11.87 7.62
N PRO A 163 -3.09 10.66 8.17
CA PRO A 163 -4.04 10.48 9.27
C PRO A 163 -3.65 11.24 10.54
N VAL A 164 -2.36 11.27 10.86
CA VAL A 164 -1.86 11.98 12.04
C VAL A 164 -2.08 13.48 11.89
N VAL A 165 -1.68 14.05 10.75
CA VAL A 165 -1.90 15.48 10.44
C VAL A 165 -3.38 15.81 10.43
N PHE A 166 -4.19 14.93 9.85
CA PHE A 166 -5.63 15.07 9.77
C PHE A 166 -6.28 15.15 11.17
N VAL A 167 -5.95 14.20 12.04
CA VAL A 167 -6.45 14.18 13.42
C VAL A 167 -5.97 15.41 14.19
N VAL A 168 -4.70 15.80 14.06
CA VAL A 168 -4.16 17.01 14.71
C VAL A 168 -4.92 18.25 14.26
N VAL A 169 -5.13 18.44 12.96
CA VAL A 169 -5.86 19.59 12.42
C VAL A 169 -7.31 19.60 12.93
N MET A 170 -7.98 18.43 12.95
CA MET A 170 -9.32 18.32 13.49
C MET A 170 -9.41 18.84 14.93
N PHE A 171 -8.51 18.43 15.81
CA PHE A 171 -8.55 18.85 17.22
C PHE A 171 -8.09 20.28 17.47
N ILE A 172 -7.40 20.92 16.52
CA ILE A 172 -7.02 22.34 16.63
C ILE A 172 -8.24 23.28 16.45
N PHE A 173 -9.16 22.94 15.53
CA PHE A 173 -10.30 23.79 15.22
C PHE A 173 -11.44 23.62 16.22
N ASP A 174 -11.96 22.42 16.38
CA ASP A 174 -13.01 22.11 17.38
C ASP A 174 -12.86 20.67 17.86
N TRP A 175 -12.60 20.49 19.15
CA TRP A 175 -12.38 19.17 19.73
C TRP A 175 -13.64 18.29 19.71
N ALA A 176 -14.84 18.89 19.87
CA ALA A 176 -16.10 18.14 19.95
C ALA A 176 -16.54 17.64 18.57
N MET A 177 -16.45 18.49 17.55
CA MET A 177 -16.68 18.08 16.16
C MET A 177 -15.60 17.10 15.67
N GLY A 178 -14.35 17.31 16.09
CA GLY A 178 -13.25 16.39 15.83
C GLY A 178 -13.55 14.98 16.39
N LEU A 179 -14.06 14.89 17.60
CA LEU A 179 -14.46 13.64 18.22
C LEU A 179 -15.61 12.95 17.47
N ALA A 180 -16.61 13.73 17.02
CA ALA A 180 -17.71 13.21 16.20
C ALA A 180 -17.21 12.60 14.87
N CYS A 181 -16.29 13.26 14.19
CA CYS A 181 -15.67 12.76 12.96
C CYS A 181 -14.75 11.55 13.20
N LEU A 182 -14.19 11.40 14.39
CA LEU A 182 -13.33 10.25 14.72
C LEU A 182 -14.10 8.92 14.77
N VAL A 183 -15.41 8.95 15.08
CA VAL A 183 -16.24 7.74 15.15
C VAL A 183 -16.25 6.94 13.83
N PRO A 184 -16.64 7.50 12.68
CA PRO A 184 -16.61 6.76 11.41
C PRO A 184 -15.20 6.36 10.98
N ILE A 185 -14.19 7.16 11.33
CA ILE A 185 -12.77 6.81 11.07
C ILE A 185 -12.37 5.58 11.88
N ALA A 186 -12.70 5.53 13.18
CA ALA A 186 -12.41 4.40 14.05
C ALA A 186 -13.12 3.12 13.57
N VAL A 187 -14.39 3.21 13.18
CA VAL A 187 -15.14 2.09 12.60
C VAL A 187 -14.47 1.59 11.32
N SER A 188 -14.10 2.51 10.41
CA SER A 188 -13.38 2.16 9.18
C SER A 188 -12.06 1.46 9.47
N PHE A 189 -11.30 1.95 10.44
CA PHE A 189 -10.03 1.36 10.83
C PHE A 189 -10.21 -0.05 11.42
N ALA A 190 -11.21 -0.24 12.26
CA ALA A 190 -11.55 -1.54 12.81
C ALA A 190 -11.96 -2.56 11.73
N CYS A 191 -12.69 -2.11 10.70
CA CYS A 191 -13.05 -2.95 9.56
C CYS A 191 -11.82 -3.35 8.73
N ILE A 192 -10.91 -2.41 8.44
CA ILE A 192 -9.64 -2.69 7.74
C ILE A 192 -8.78 -3.67 8.56
N TRP A 193 -8.64 -3.43 9.86
CA TRP A 193 -7.92 -4.32 10.77
C TRP A 193 -8.47 -5.75 10.70
N ARG A 194 -9.81 -5.89 10.74
CA ARG A 194 -10.47 -7.19 10.63
C ARG A 194 -10.22 -7.87 9.27
N MET A 195 -10.23 -7.11 8.18
CA MET A 195 -9.94 -7.64 6.84
C MET A 195 -8.49 -8.13 6.71
N MET A 196 -7.56 -7.48 7.42
CA MET A 196 -6.14 -7.87 7.41
C MET A 196 -5.84 -9.09 8.31
N GLY A 197 -6.85 -9.70 8.91
CA GLY A 197 -6.70 -10.85 9.80
C GLY A 197 -6.47 -10.49 11.27
N GLY A 198 -6.63 -9.22 11.64
CA GLY A 198 -6.62 -8.79 13.03
C GLY A 198 -7.87 -9.25 13.76
N GLY A 199 -7.73 -10.23 14.65
CA GLY A 199 -8.84 -10.73 15.51
C GLY A 199 -9.31 -12.14 15.23
N GLY A 200 -8.73 -12.86 14.27
CA GLY A 200 -8.93 -14.31 14.09
C GLY A 200 -7.81 -15.11 14.75
N SER A 201 -8.18 -16.14 15.49
CA SER A 201 -7.21 -17.08 16.13
C SER A 201 -6.57 -18.05 15.13
N ASP A 202 -6.96 -18.01 13.86
CA ASP A 202 -6.43 -18.87 12.81
C ASP A 202 -5.33 -18.17 12.03
N GLU A 203 -4.09 -18.65 12.12
CA GLU A 203 -2.95 -18.21 11.31
C GLU A 203 -3.23 -18.28 9.79
N ASN A 204 -4.17 -19.13 9.36
CA ASN A 204 -4.58 -19.26 7.96
C ASN A 204 -5.51 -18.15 7.44
N SER A 205 -6.06 -17.30 8.29
CA SER A 205 -6.95 -16.19 7.90
C SER A 205 -6.22 -14.86 7.71
N SER A 206 -4.89 -14.85 7.79
CA SER A 206 -4.09 -13.65 7.56
C SER A 206 -4.14 -13.23 6.09
N TYR A 207 -4.30 -11.93 5.84
CA TYR A 207 -4.22 -11.32 4.51
C TYR A 207 -2.95 -11.73 3.74
N LEU A 208 -1.83 -11.85 4.42
CA LEU A 208 -0.55 -12.30 3.82
C LEU A 208 -0.62 -13.74 3.31
N THR A 209 -1.25 -14.63 4.08
CA THR A 209 -1.47 -16.03 3.68
C THR A 209 -2.40 -16.10 2.47
N PHE A 210 -3.46 -15.28 2.47
CA PHE A 210 -4.35 -15.18 1.30
C PHE A 210 -3.61 -14.70 0.05
N VAL A 211 -2.82 -13.61 0.14
CA VAL A 211 -2.05 -13.09 -1.01
C VAL A 211 -1.09 -14.14 -1.54
N SER A 212 -0.40 -14.88 -0.67
CA SER A 212 0.49 -15.98 -1.07
C SER A 212 -0.26 -17.10 -1.80
N ASN A 213 -1.39 -17.55 -1.24
CA ASN A 213 -2.23 -18.59 -1.83
C ASN A 213 -2.83 -18.14 -3.17
N TYR A 214 -3.26 -16.88 -3.26
CA TYR A 214 -3.76 -16.27 -4.48
C TYR A 214 -2.71 -16.30 -5.60
N GLN A 215 -1.49 -15.87 -5.29
CA GLN A 215 -0.38 -15.88 -6.25
C GLN A 215 -0.02 -17.32 -6.70
N GLN A 216 -0.05 -18.28 -5.78
CA GLN A 216 0.19 -19.67 -6.10
C GLN A 216 -0.90 -20.25 -7.03
N ALA A 217 -2.18 -19.98 -6.71
CA ALA A 217 -3.29 -20.45 -7.54
C ALA A 217 -3.29 -19.81 -8.92
N LEU A 218 -2.98 -18.50 -9.00
CA LEU A 218 -2.81 -17.77 -10.26
C LEU A 218 -1.66 -18.35 -11.10
N ASN A 219 -0.54 -18.69 -10.47
CA ASN A 219 0.59 -19.31 -11.16
C ASN A 219 0.24 -20.71 -11.69
N ARG A 220 -0.47 -21.53 -10.90
CA ARG A 220 -0.94 -22.86 -11.34
C ARG A 220 -1.89 -22.73 -12.52
N MET A 221 -2.84 -21.80 -12.46
CA MET A 221 -3.78 -21.54 -13.56
C MET A 221 -3.04 -21.10 -14.84
N ASN A 222 -2.06 -20.18 -14.72
CA ASN A 222 -1.28 -19.71 -15.85
C ASN A 222 -0.40 -20.82 -16.46
N ALA A 223 0.19 -21.70 -15.62
CA ALA A 223 0.97 -22.85 -16.08
C ALA A 223 0.07 -23.83 -16.86
N ALA A 224 -1.09 -24.20 -16.30
CA ALA A 224 -2.05 -25.09 -16.94
C ALA A 224 -2.63 -24.47 -18.23
N ALA A 225 -2.87 -23.16 -18.28
CA ALA A 225 -3.30 -22.47 -19.51
C ALA A 225 -2.22 -22.51 -20.60
N THR A 226 -0.95 -22.35 -20.23
CA THR A 226 0.17 -22.42 -21.16
C THR A 226 0.31 -23.82 -21.74
N GLU A 227 0.18 -24.84 -20.89
CA GLU A 227 0.22 -26.25 -21.30
C GLU A 227 -0.97 -26.57 -22.24
N TYR A 228 -2.18 -26.10 -21.91
CA TYR A 228 -3.36 -26.22 -22.75
C TYR A 228 -3.13 -25.64 -24.15
N VAL A 229 -2.61 -24.39 -24.24
CA VAL A 229 -2.37 -23.73 -25.54
C VAL A 229 -1.29 -24.49 -26.33
N ARG A 230 -0.21 -24.93 -25.68
CA ARG A 230 0.87 -25.69 -26.33
C ARG A 230 0.41 -27.08 -26.77
N GLY A 231 -0.46 -27.73 -26.02
CA GLY A 231 -1.02 -29.05 -26.33
C GLY A 231 -2.11 -29.04 -27.39
N MET A 232 -2.69 -27.88 -27.71
CA MET A 232 -3.82 -27.76 -28.64
C MET A 232 -3.56 -28.37 -30.04
N PRO A 233 -2.39 -28.22 -30.67
CA PRO A 233 -2.10 -28.88 -31.95
C PRO A 233 -2.20 -30.41 -31.86
N VAL A 234 -1.71 -31.00 -30.79
CA VAL A 234 -1.74 -32.45 -30.53
C VAL A 234 -3.19 -32.91 -30.37
N VAL A 235 -3.98 -32.19 -29.57
CA VAL A 235 -5.43 -32.50 -29.38
C VAL A 235 -6.18 -32.46 -30.69
N LYS A 236 -5.91 -31.49 -31.55
CA LYS A 236 -6.56 -31.39 -32.89
C LYS A 236 -6.18 -32.54 -33.82
N VAL A 237 -4.91 -32.95 -33.81
CA VAL A 237 -4.41 -34.04 -34.63
C VAL A 237 -5.06 -35.37 -34.23
N PHE A 238 -5.18 -35.62 -32.91
CA PHE A 238 -5.73 -36.85 -32.37
C PHE A 238 -7.26 -36.80 -32.18
N GLN A 239 -7.92 -35.72 -32.59
CA GLN A 239 -9.38 -35.50 -32.47
C GLN A 239 -9.92 -35.73 -31.04
N GLN A 240 -9.09 -35.42 -30.02
CA GLN A 240 -9.50 -35.51 -28.63
C GLN A 240 -10.45 -34.36 -28.28
N THR A 241 -11.36 -34.59 -27.33
CA THR A 241 -12.28 -33.57 -26.86
C THR A 241 -11.57 -32.56 -25.95
N VAL A 242 -12.14 -31.34 -25.85
CA VAL A 242 -11.63 -30.26 -24.98
C VAL A 242 -11.62 -30.70 -23.51
N ASP A 243 -12.44 -31.67 -23.12
CA ASP A 243 -12.48 -32.22 -21.76
C ASP A 243 -11.22 -33.02 -21.37
N SER A 244 -10.34 -33.32 -22.34
CA SER A 244 -9.02 -33.94 -22.06
C SER A 244 -8.12 -33.04 -21.21
N PHE A 245 -8.45 -31.74 -21.02
CA PHE A 245 -7.69 -30.76 -20.23
C PHE A 245 -8.32 -30.49 -18.85
N ASN A 246 -8.70 -31.53 -18.15
CA ASN A 246 -9.25 -31.43 -16.79
C ASN A 246 -8.34 -30.66 -15.83
N ALA A 247 -7.02 -30.75 -15.98
CA ALA A 247 -6.05 -30.04 -15.15
C ALA A 247 -6.24 -28.49 -15.22
N PHE A 248 -6.47 -27.94 -16.42
CA PHE A 248 -6.72 -26.50 -16.57
C PHE A 248 -8.07 -26.09 -15.97
N LYS A 249 -9.12 -26.87 -16.21
CA LYS A 249 -10.43 -26.64 -15.63
C LYS A 249 -10.39 -26.67 -14.10
N GLU A 250 -9.73 -27.67 -13.53
CA GLU A 250 -9.55 -27.78 -12.07
C GLU A 250 -8.77 -26.60 -11.50
N ALA A 251 -7.71 -26.15 -12.17
CA ALA A 251 -6.94 -24.97 -11.74
C ALA A 251 -7.80 -23.70 -11.74
N ILE A 252 -8.69 -23.51 -12.75
CA ILE A 252 -9.64 -22.39 -12.79
C ILE A 252 -10.63 -22.50 -11.64
N LEU A 253 -11.19 -23.69 -11.39
CA LEU A 253 -12.16 -23.90 -10.32
C LEU A 253 -11.55 -23.65 -8.94
N GLN A 254 -10.35 -24.15 -8.69
CA GLN A 254 -9.60 -23.89 -7.44
C GLN A 254 -9.32 -22.40 -7.23
N TYR A 255 -8.88 -21.70 -8.28
CA TYR A 255 -8.70 -20.24 -8.22
C TYR A 255 -10.00 -19.51 -7.92
N ARG A 256 -11.09 -19.86 -8.61
CA ARG A 256 -12.42 -19.30 -8.38
C ARG A 256 -12.87 -19.48 -6.93
N ASP A 257 -12.78 -20.70 -6.42
CA ASP A 257 -13.31 -21.04 -5.09
C ASP A 257 -12.53 -20.33 -3.98
N MET A 258 -11.21 -20.24 -4.14
CA MET A 258 -10.36 -19.47 -3.24
C MET A 258 -10.68 -17.96 -3.30
N ALA A 259 -10.73 -17.37 -4.50
CA ALA A 259 -11.01 -15.94 -4.68
C ALA A 259 -12.42 -15.59 -4.17
N HIS A 260 -13.41 -16.44 -4.45
CA HIS A 260 -14.78 -16.26 -3.99
C HIS A 260 -14.90 -16.38 -2.46
N GLY A 261 -14.23 -17.36 -1.85
CA GLY A 261 -14.21 -17.53 -0.40
C GLY A 261 -13.67 -16.29 0.32
N TYR A 262 -12.56 -15.75 -0.17
CA TYR A 262 -11.98 -14.53 0.38
C TYR A 262 -12.86 -13.29 0.14
N SER A 263 -13.41 -13.13 -1.07
CA SER A 263 -14.33 -12.03 -1.38
C SER A 263 -15.51 -12.01 -0.45
N LYS A 264 -16.11 -13.18 -0.15
CA LYS A 264 -17.20 -13.30 0.83
C LYS A 264 -16.78 -12.94 2.25
N LEU A 265 -15.56 -13.30 2.65
CA LEU A 265 -15.04 -12.95 3.97
C LEU A 265 -14.88 -11.43 4.14
N CYS A 266 -14.40 -10.76 3.10
CA CYS A 266 -14.16 -9.32 3.08
C CYS A 266 -15.43 -8.49 2.79
N GLU A 267 -16.47 -9.05 2.16
CA GLU A 267 -17.66 -8.33 1.70
C GLU A 267 -18.31 -7.48 2.80
N LYS A 268 -18.66 -8.08 3.93
CA LYS A 268 -19.33 -7.37 5.03
C LYS A 268 -18.44 -6.27 5.65
N PRO A 269 -17.19 -6.56 6.06
CA PRO A 269 -16.30 -5.52 6.57
C PRO A 269 -16.04 -4.40 5.55
N GLN A 270 -15.90 -4.73 4.27
CA GLN A 270 -15.69 -3.75 3.20
C GLN A 270 -16.90 -2.82 3.04
N VAL A 271 -18.10 -3.38 3.01
CA VAL A 271 -19.34 -2.58 2.90
C VAL A 271 -19.48 -1.66 4.12
N VAL A 272 -19.30 -2.19 5.33
CA VAL A 272 -19.37 -1.38 6.56
C VAL A 272 -18.30 -0.27 6.55
N GLN A 273 -17.09 -0.58 6.12
CA GLN A 273 -16.00 0.39 6.02
C GLN A 273 -16.35 1.54 5.05
N ILE A 274 -16.83 1.20 3.84
CA ILE A 274 -17.21 2.20 2.82
C ILE A 274 -18.39 3.04 3.32
N VAL A 275 -19.40 2.43 3.91
CA VAL A 275 -20.57 3.14 4.46
C VAL A 275 -20.14 4.06 5.61
N ALA A 276 -19.35 3.55 6.55
CA ALA A 276 -18.92 4.34 7.71
C ALA A 276 -18.15 5.59 7.28
N ILE A 277 -17.17 5.46 6.38
CA ILE A 277 -16.33 6.60 5.99
C ILE A 277 -17.10 7.63 5.15
N ASN A 278 -18.01 7.18 4.29
CA ASN A 278 -18.85 8.09 3.51
C ASN A 278 -20.01 8.68 4.32
N SER A 279 -20.33 8.08 5.48
CA SER A 279 -21.33 8.60 6.41
C SER A 279 -20.79 9.62 7.42
N THR A 280 -19.54 10.08 7.27
CA THR A 280 -18.93 11.07 8.18
C THR A 280 -19.81 12.32 8.29
N PHE A 281 -20.33 12.79 7.14
CA PHE A 281 -21.28 13.92 7.12
C PHE A 281 -22.58 13.60 7.87
N ALA A 282 -23.11 12.40 7.74
CA ALA A 282 -24.33 11.97 8.41
C ALA A 282 -24.18 11.88 9.94
N VAL A 283 -22.97 11.69 10.45
CA VAL A 283 -22.67 11.77 11.89
C VAL A 283 -22.43 13.22 12.31
N LEU A 284 -21.77 14.01 11.48
CA LEU A 284 -21.41 15.39 11.77
C LEU A 284 -22.64 16.30 11.92
N VAL A 285 -23.66 16.15 11.06
CA VAL A 285 -24.87 17.00 11.09
C VAL A 285 -25.67 16.87 12.40
N PRO A 286 -26.05 15.66 12.86
CA PRO A 286 -26.71 15.54 14.18
C PRO A 286 -25.83 16.02 15.33
N ALA A 287 -24.53 15.72 15.30
CA ALA A 287 -23.60 16.16 16.33
C ALA A 287 -23.54 17.70 16.40
N SER A 288 -23.46 18.37 15.24
CA SER A 288 -23.46 19.85 15.19
C SER A 288 -24.78 20.48 15.69
N ILE A 289 -25.93 19.88 15.39
CA ILE A 289 -27.23 20.35 15.92
C ILE A 289 -27.25 20.26 17.45
N LEU A 290 -26.73 19.18 18.03
CA LEU A 290 -26.68 19.02 19.49
C LEU A 290 -25.68 19.99 20.12
N LEU A 291 -24.55 20.27 19.47
CA LEU A 291 -23.51 21.16 19.97
C LEU A 291 -23.86 22.64 19.78
N ALA A 292 -24.66 22.99 18.76
CA ALA A 292 -25.04 24.36 18.46
C ALA A 292 -25.74 25.05 19.64
N GLY A 293 -26.51 24.30 20.44
CA GLY A 293 -27.17 24.84 21.63
C GLY A 293 -26.22 25.19 22.78
N ALA A 294 -25.01 24.67 22.78
CA ALA A 294 -23.97 24.96 23.78
C ALA A 294 -22.89 25.94 23.24
N ALA A 295 -22.96 26.32 21.96
CA ALA A 295 -22.00 27.22 21.35
C ALA A 295 -22.20 28.68 21.84
N GLY A 296 -21.14 29.29 22.36
CA GLY A 296 -21.18 30.69 22.83
C GLY A 296 -21.20 31.68 21.67
N ASP A 297 -20.58 31.36 20.53
CA ASP A 297 -20.59 32.17 19.30
C ASP A 297 -21.00 31.29 18.10
N PHE A 298 -22.21 31.57 17.61
CA PHE A 298 -22.79 30.80 16.50
C PHE A 298 -22.03 31.02 15.18
N ALA A 299 -21.46 32.21 14.95
CA ALA A 299 -20.74 32.48 13.71
C ALA A 299 -19.44 31.66 13.61
N SER A 300 -18.67 31.59 14.69
CA SER A 300 -17.47 30.75 14.78
C SER A 300 -17.81 29.27 14.65
N PHE A 301 -18.81 28.83 15.41
CA PHE A 301 -19.29 27.45 15.36
C PHE A 301 -19.74 27.03 13.95
N PHE A 302 -20.47 27.91 13.25
CA PHE A 302 -20.94 27.65 11.89
C PHE A 302 -19.77 27.58 10.88
N THR A 303 -18.74 28.40 11.05
CA THR A 303 -17.51 28.34 10.25
C THR A 303 -16.80 27.01 10.43
N ASP A 304 -16.66 26.57 11.67
CA ASP A 304 -16.04 25.27 11.99
C ASP A 304 -16.86 24.11 11.41
N PHE A 305 -18.18 24.15 11.53
CA PHE A 305 -19.07 23.15 10.92
C PHE A 305 -18.87 23.07 9.40
N LEU A 306 -18.86 24.18 8.69
CA LEU A 306 -18.63 24.22 7.24
C LEU A 306 -17.25 23.65 6.89
N PHE A 307 -16.23 23.98 7.67
CA PHE A 307 -14.90 23.41 7.49
C PHE A 307 -14.91 21.88 7.61
N TYR A 308 -15.55 21.33 8.65
CA TYR A 308 -15.65 19.89 8.83
C TYR A 308 -16.45 19.20 7.72
N VAL A 309 -17.44 19.86 7.14
CA VAL A 309 -18.17 19.35 5.97
C VAL A 309 -17.23 19.17 4.78
N VAL A 310 -16.43 20.19 4.45
CA VAL A 310 -15.44 20.11 3.36
C VAL A 310 -14.34 19.09 3.69
N PHE A 311 -13.88 19.10 4.93
CA PHE A 311 -12.83 18.25 5.42
C PHE A 311 -13.22 16.77 5.43
N SER A 312 -14.49 16.45 5.67
CA SER A 312 -15.00 15.06 5.65
C SER A 312 -14.80 14.35 4.31
N ALA A 313 -14.83 15.09 3.21
CA ALA A 313 -14.59 14.53 1.87
C ALA A 313 -13.16 13.97 1.69
N VAL A 314 -12.17 14.53 2.39
CA VAL A 314 -10.77 14.08 2.33
C VAL A 314 -10.56 12.77 3.09
N THR A 315 -11.40 12.49 4.09
CA THR A 315 -11.30 11.29 4.92
C THR A 315 -11.40 10.00 4.10
N THR A 316 -12.25 9.98 3.09
CA THR A 316 -12.39 8.83 2.17
C THR A 316 -11.11 8.54 1.41
N SER A 317 -10.47 9.57 0.85
CA SER A 317 -9.20 9.43 0.13
C SER A 317 -8.08 8.94 1.04
N MET A 318 -8.05 9.40 2.28
CA MET A 318 -7.07 9.00 3.29
C MET A 318 -7.20 7.50 3.61
N MET A 319 -8.41 7.00 3.87
CA MET A 319 -8.64 5.59 4.17
C MET A 319 -8.31 4.67 2.99
N THR A 320 -8.61 5.11 1.78
CA THR A 320 -8.27 4.39 0.55
C THR A 320 -6.74 4.24 0.38
N LYS A 321 -5.97 5.29 0.68
CA LYS A 321 -4.49 5.22 0.64
C LYS A 321 -3.94 4.21 1.65
N ILE A 322 -4.50 4.15 2.86
CA ILE A 322 -4.08 3.17 3.89
C ILE A 322 -4.34 1.74 3.40
N LEU A 323 -5.50 1.48 2.80
CA LEU A 323 -5.84 0.16 2.28
C LEU A 323 -4.86 -0.29 1.19
N TYR A 324 -4.60 0.55 0.19
CA TYR A 324 -3.66 0.23 -0.89
C TYR A 324 -2.19 0.14 -0.43
N ALA A 325 -1.81 0.86 0.62
CA ALA A 325 -0.46 0.76 1.18
C ALA A 325 -0.17 -0.64 1.74
N SER A 326 -1.15 -1.28 2.38
CA SER A 326 -1.02 -2.64 2.91
C SER A 326 -0.85 -3.69 1.82
N GLU A 327 -1.60 -3.57 0.72
CA GLU A 327 -1.47 -4.44 -0.46
C GLU A 327 -0.07 -4.34 -1.09
N ALA A 328 0.44 -3.13 -1.22
CA ALA A 328 1.76 -2.88 -1.76
C ALA A 328 2.88 -3.50 -0.92
N ALA A 329 2.77 -3.45 0.41
CA ALA A 329 3.74 -4.08 1.31
C ALA A 329 3.77 -5.60 1.14
N ALA A 330 2.62 -6.25 0.94
CA ALA A 330 2.53 -7.68 0.69
C ALA A 330 3.18 -8.08 -0.65
N MET A 331 2.95 -7.31 -1.71
CA MET A 331 3.57 -7.55 -3.02
C MET A 331 5.10 -7.41 -2.97
N ALA A 332 5.61 -6.41 -2.24
CA ALA A 332 7.03 -6.23 -2.04
C ALA A 332 7.67 -7.41 -1.31
N GLN A 333 7.01 -7.91 -0.29
CA GLN A 333 7.47 -9.07 0.48
C GLN A 333 7.56 -10.32 -0.39
N ASP A 334 6.54 -10.59 -1.23
CA ASP A 334 6.55 -11.73 -2.14
C ASP A 334 7.71 -11.64 -3.14
N ALA A 335 7.94 -10.48 -3.75
CA ALA A 335 9.04 -10.27 -4.69
C ALA A 335 10.42 -10.54 -4.05
N VAL A 336 10.64 -10.04 -2.82
CA VAL A 336 11.90 -10.30 -2.08
C VAL A 336 12.09 -11.78 -1.80
N MET A 337 11.06 -12.45 -1.27
CA MET A 337 11.17 -13.88 -0.92
C MET A 337 11.50 -14.75 -2.14
N ARG A 338 10.94 -14.45 -3.30
CA ARG A 338 11.23 -15.20 -4.55
C ARG A 338 12.66 -15.00 -5.04
N ILE A 339 13.17 -13.77 -5.01
CA ILE A 339 14.56 -13.49 -5.39
C ILE A 339 15.53 -14.13 -4.39
N GLU A 340 15.24 -14.04 -3.09
CA GLU A 340 16.05 -14.68 -2.05
C GLU A 340 16.03 -16.21 -2.19
N GLY A 341 14.93 -16.80 -2.64
CA GLY A 341 14.85 -18.22 -3.00
C GLY A 341 15.92 -18.60 -4.04
N ILE A 342 16.06 -17.79 -5.09
CA ILE A 342 17.13 -18.01 -6.11
C ILE A 342 18.51 -17.82 -5.48
N LEU A 343 18.72 -16.72 -4.74
CA LEU A 343 20.02 -16.38 -4.15
C LEU A 343 20.45 -17.34 -3.02
N SER A 344 19.54 -18.09 -2.44
CA SER A 344 19.85 -19.11 -1.42
C SER A 344 20.29 -20.46 -1.99
N THR A 345 20.20 -20.65 -3.31
CA THR A 345 20.66 -21.88 -3.96
C THR A 345 22.18 -22.05 -3.79
N PRO A 346 22.69 -23.23 -3.42
CA PRO A 346 24.13 -23.43 -3.22
C PRO A 346 24.93 -23.18 -4.51
N GLU A 347 25.99 -22.39 -4.40
CA GLU A 347 26.96 -22.22 -5.50
C GLU A 347 27.84 -23.48 -5.67
N MET A 348 28.31 -23.72 -6.88
CA MET A 348 29.31 -24.78 -7.11
C MET A 348 30.59 -24.52 -6.30
N PRO A 349 31.13 -25.49 -5.60
CA PRO A 349 32.42 -25.34 -4.94
C PRO A 349 33.47 -24.98 -6.00
N CYS A 350 34.04 -23.79 -5.92
CA CYS A 350 35.18 -23.45 -6.76
C CYS A 350 36.36 -24.34 -6.35
N CYS A 351 36.85 -25.17 -7.24
CA CYS A 351 38.19 -25.76 -7.06
C CYS A 351 39.17 -24.59 -6.99
N SER A 352 39.68 -24.27 -5.81
CA SER A 352 40.86 -23.41 -5.68
C SER A 352 42.02 -24.07 -6.42
N ALA A 353 42.38 -23.50 -7.56
CA ALA A 353 43.58 -23.88 -8.28
C ALA A 353 44.84 -23.45 -7.52
#